data_ab2b132aa7974aa3f341643ecb1541bd
#
_entry.id   ab2b132aa7974aa3f341643ecb1541bd
#
_cell.length_a   1.000
_cell.length_b   1.000
_cell.length_c   1.000
_cell.angle_alpha   90.00
_cell.angle_beta   90.00
_cell.angle_gamma   90.00
#
_symmetry.space_group_name_H-M   'P 1'
#
loop_
_entity.id
_entity.type
_entity.pdbx_description
1 polymer ?
#
loop_
_entity_poly.entity_id
_entity_poly.type
_entity_poly.pdbx_seq_one_letter_code
_entity_poly.pdbx_strand_id
1 'polypeptide(L)'
;MTRQARELLDQIQSELASRDDDNRLVPLITAGRAPRRVFAALAAEEKRITLSDWRSFHALAARADEPHARTFFGGLAPGEQQANLMLDALIASAGPDHGEERPLAGCQAYPAYVAWLALNGESSAAVAGIFANFSAFGRYCADVAAGMREHYGFDDVACAFFDFFAADVPEIEEQALAAIQAGIDAHRLDVHEALLYARLFQSYELQFWNTLADEFPG
;
A
#
# COMPACT_ATOMS: atom_id res chain seq x y z
N MET A 1 23.84 -2.93 -13.46
CA MET A 1 24.36 -3.00 -12.09
C MET A 1 23.30 -3.48 -11.08
N THR A 2 22.01 -3.39 -11.36
CA THR A 2 20.91 -3.80 -10.46
C THR A 2 20.31 -5.19 -10.80
N ARG A 3 21.09 -6.09 -11.41
CA ARG A 3 20.57 -7.39 -11.86
C ARG A 3 20.11 -8.29 -10.73
N GLN A 4 20.90 -8.41 -9.66
CA GLN A 4 20.58 -9.27 -8.51
C GLN A 4 19.36 -8.70 -7.75
N ALA A 5 19.26 -7.38 -7.64
CA ALA A 5 18.09 -6.72 -7.06
C ALA A 5 16.82 -7.02 -7.84
N ARG A 6 16.87 -7.00 -9.18
CA ARG A 6 15.74 -7.36 -10.05
C ARG A 6 15.35 -8.82 -9.87
N GLU A 7 16.31 -9.73 -9.94
CA GLU A 7 16.08 -11.17 -9.77
C GLU A 7 15.43 -11.48 -8.39
N LEU A 8 15.88 -10.80 -7.33
CA LEU A 8 15.29 -10.95 -5.99
C LEU A 8 13.84 -10.39 -5.95
N LEU A 9 13.62 -9.22 -6.52
CA LEU A 9 12.29 -8.60 -6.55
C LEU A 9 11.31 -9.47 -7.34
N ASP A 10 11.70 -9.97 -8.52
CA ASP A 10 10.89 -10.87 -9.34
C ASP A 10 10.55 -12.17 -8.59
N GLN A 11 11.51 -12.73 -7.84
CA GLN A 11 11.27 -13.89 -6.98
C GLN A 11 10.22 -13.59 -5.92
N ILE A 12 10.38 -12.48 -5.18
CA ILE A 12 9.42 -12.08 -4.13
C ILE A 12 8.03 -11.89 -4.73
N GLN A 13 7.91 -11.15 -5.82
CA GLN A 13 6.63 -10.88 -6.48
C GLN A 13 5.95 -12.17 -6.98
N SER A 14 6.74 -13.13 -7.53
CA SER A 14 6.22 -14.43 -7.95
C SER A 14 5.65 -15.23 -6.77
N GLU A 15 6.27 -15.16 -5.59
CA GLU A 15 5.76 -15.83 -4.39
C GLU A 15 4.50 -15.14 -3.83
N LEU A 16 4.39 -13.81 -3.95
CA LEU A 16 3.23 -13.04 -3.50
C LEU A 16 2.01 -13.23 -4.43
N ALA A 17 2.22 -13.36 -5.73
CA ALA A 17 1.16 -13.45 -6.75
C ALA A 17 0.16 -14.60 -6.49
N SER A 18 0.57 -15.67 -5.80
CA SER A 18 -0.30 -16.79 -5.45
C SER A 18 -1.44 -16.43 -4.48
N ARG A 19 -1.44 -15.23 -3.90
CA ARG A 19 -2.42 -14.76 -2.91
C ARG A 19 -3.24 -13.56 -3.37
N ASP A 20 -3.05 -13.08 -4.59
CA ASP A 20 -3.78 -11.91 -5.10
C ASP A 20 -5.30 -12.16 -5.16
N ASP A 21 -5.74 -13.40 -5.37
CA ASP A 21 -7.15 -13.80 -5.38
C ASP A 21 -7.80 -13.86 -3.99
N ASP A 22 -7.01 -13.69 -2.92
CA ASP A 22 -7.52 -13.70 -1.53
C ASP A 22 -8.21 -12.37 -1.14
N ASN A 23 -8.17 -11.33 -1.98
CA ASN A 23 -8.86 -10.07 -1.77
C ASN A 23 -10.37 -10.23 -2.04
N ARG A 24 -11.21 -9.99 -1.03
CA ARG A 24 -12.67 -10.17 -1.13
C ARG A 24 -13.44 -8.89 -1.42
N LEU A 25 -12.88 -7.72 -1.12
CA LEU A 25 -13.58 -6.45 -1.33
C LEU A 25 -13.53 -5.97 -2.79
N VAL A 26 -12.36 -6.03 -3.41
CA VAL A 26 -12.20 -5.56 -4.80
C VAL A 26 -13.18 -6.25 -5.77
N PRO A 27 -13.36 -7.57 -5.75
CA PRO A 27 -14.38 -8.24 -6.58
C PRO A 27 -15.83 -7.82 -6.29
N LEU A 28 -16.15 -7.41 -5.06
CA LEU A 28 -17.48 -6.87 -4.74
C LEU A 28 -17.68 -5.49 -5.36
N ILE A 29 -16.65 -4.64 -5.32
CA ILE A 29 -16.70 -3.29 -5.91
C ILE A 29 -16.80 -3.38 -7.43
N THR A 30 -15.95 -4.19 -8.08
CA THR A 30 -15.93 -4.33 -9.55
C THR A 30 -17.20 -4.98 -10.10
N ALA A 31 -17.92 -5.74 -9.29
CA ALA A 31 -19.22 -6.30 -9.65
C ALA A 31 -20.41 -5.40 -9.28
N GLY A 32 -20.19 -4.20 -8.74
CA GLY A 32 -21.25 -3.29 -8.28
C GLY A 32 -22.07 -3.83 -7.10
N ARG A 33 -21.53 -4.78 -6.33
CA ARG A 33 -22.24 -5.44 -5.22
C ARG A 33 -21.85 -4.93 -3.85
N ALA A 34 -20.76 -4.19 -3.72
CA ALA A 34 -20.37 -3.60 -2.46
C ALA A 34 -21.37 -2.49 -2.05
N PRO A 35 -21.80 -2.39 -0.79
CA PRO A 35 -22.69 -1.31 -0.37
C PRO A 35 -21.96 0.03 -0.42
N ARG A 36 -22.62 1.10 -0.91
CA ARG A 36 -22.00 2.42 -1.12
C ARG A 36 -21.28 2.97 0.14
N ARG A 37 -21.79 2.64 1.33
CA ARG A 37 -21.20 3.07 2.60
C ARG A 37 -19.76 2.53 2.83
N VAL A 38 -19.32 1.48 2.12
CA VAL A 38 -17.96 0.96 2.25
C VAL A 38 -16.92 1.99 1.81
N PHE A 39 -17.24 2.86 0.83
CA PHE A 39 -16.29 3.86 0.34
C PHE A 39 -15.98 4.94 1.38
N ALA A 40 -16.94 5.30 2.22
CA ALA A 40 -16.70 6.22 3.32
C ALA A 40 -15.79 5.58 4.40
N ALA A 41 -16.07 4.34 4.77
CA ALA A 41 -15.25 3.61 5.73
C ALA A 41 -13.83 3.37 5.20
N LEU A 42 -13.71 2.98 3.93
CA LEU A 42 -12.43 2.79 3.25
C LEU A 42 -11.62 4.11 3.29
N ALA A 43 -12.23 5.23 2.90
CA ALA A 43 -11.56 6.52 2.93
C ALA A 43 -11.13 6.95 4.34
N ALA A 44 -11.93 6.67 5.36
CA ALA A 44 -11.59 6.99 6.74
C ALA A 44 -10.43 6.15 7.27
N GLU A 45 -10.38 4.86 6.93
CA GLU A 45 -9.26 3.99 7.29
C GLU A 45 -7.99 4.39 6.53
N GLU A 46 -8.09 4.68 5.22
CA GLU A 46 -6.95 5.14 4.41
C GLU A 46 -6.37 6.48 4.91
N LYS A 47 -7.22 7.39 5.40
CA LYS A 47 -6.71 8.62 6.03
C LYS A 47 -5.82 8.35 7.25
N ARG A 48 -6.12 7.33 8.02
CA ARG A 48 -5.30 6.92 9.17
C ARG A 48 -4.00 6.24 8.70
N ILE A 49 -4.11 5.41 7.65
CA ILE A 49 -2.97 4.71 7.05
C ILE A 49 -1.97 5.72 6.47
N THR A 50 -2.41 6.57 5.56
CA THR A 50 -1.53 7.54 4.89
C THR A 50 -0.83 8.48 5.89
N LEU A 51 -1.52 8.89 6.96
CA LEU A 51 -0.90 9.70 8.03
C LEU A 51 0.14 8.91 8.85
N SER A 52 -0.10 7.61 9.09
CA SER A 52 0.83 6.72 9.76
C SER A 52 2.05 6.45 8.88
N ASP A 53 1.82 6.16 7.61
CA ASP A 53 2.86 5.80 6.65
C ASP A 53 3.75 6.99 6.31
N TRP A 54 3.17 8.18 6.18
CA TRP A 54 3.94 9.41 6.11
C TRP A 54 4.99 9.54 7.24
N ARG A 55 4.58 9.25 8.49
CA ARG A 55 5.48 9.28 9.65
C ARG A 55 6.50 8.16 9.62
N SER A 56 6.05 6.96 9.27
CA SER A 56 6.87 5.76 9.22
C SER A 56 7.94 5.85 8.12
N PHE A 57 7.61 6.37 6.95
CA PHE A 57 8.58 6.58 5.88
C PHE A 57 9.61 7.66 6.21
N HIS A 58 9.22 8.73 6.91
CA HIS A 58 10.19 9.68 7.44
C HIS A 58 11.13 9.03 8.46
N ALA A 59 10.63 8.16 9.34
CA ALA A 59 11.46 7.45 10.32
C ALA A 59 12.39 6.44 9.63
N LEU A 60 11.91 5.71 8.63
CA LEU A 60 12.73 4.82 7.79
C LEU A 60 13.83 5.59 7.06
N ALA A 61 13.50 6.72 6.44
CA ALA A 61 14.49 7.58 5.78
C ALA A 61 15.54 8.10 6.75
N ALA A 62 15.14 8.53 7.96
CA ALA A 62 16.06 9.04 8.97
C ALA A 62 17.00 7.95 9.52
N ARG A 63 16.54 6.70 9.62
CA ARG A 63 17.34 5.55 10.12
C ARG A 63 18.21 4.91 9.05
N ALA A 64 17.84 5.03 7.77
CA ALA A 64 18.55 4.34 6.70
C ALA A 64 20.01 4.80 6.60
N ASP A 65 20.93 3.87 6.84
CA ASP A 65 22.38 4.11 6.66
C ASP A 65 22.76 4.15 5.18
N GLU A 66 21.97 3.46 4.34
CA GLU A 66 22.20 3.37 2.90
C GLU A 66 21.50 4.55 2.19
N PRO A 67 22.23 5.34 1.35
CA PRO A 67 21.68 6.54 0.72
C PRO A 67 20.48 6.31 -0.21
N HIS A 68 20.45 5.20 -0.96
CA HIS A 68 19.33 4.90 -1.87
C HIS A 68 18.07 4.51 -1.11
N ALA A 69 18.17 3.74 -0.02
CA ALA A 69 17.03 3.44 0.86
C ALA A 69 16.49 4.74 1.49
N ARG A 70 17.37 5.65 1.91
CA ARG A 70 16.97 6.97 2.41
C ARG A 70 16.21 7.76 1.36
N THR A 71 16.67 7.76 0.11
CA THR A 71 16.02 8.45 -1.01
C THR A 71 14.66 7.82 -1.31
N PHE A 72 14.58 6.49 -1.36
CA PHE A 72 13.33 5.76 -1.58
C PHE A 72 12.26 6.13 -0.54
N PHE A 73 12.55 5.96 0.75
CA PHE A 73 11.56 6.28 1.80
C PHE A 73 11.24 7.77 1.86
N GLY A 74 12.24 8.63 1.65
CA GLY A 74 12.05 10.09 1.60
C GLY A 74 11.18 10.53 0.42
N GLY A 75 11.19 9.77 -0.68
CA GLY A 75 10.33 9.99 -1.85
C GLY A 75 8.89 9.52 -1.64
N LEU A 76 8.66 8.46 -0.84
CA LEU A 76 7.31 7.97 -0.54
C LEU A 76 6.52 8.91 0.38
N ALA A 77 7.16 9.49 1.38
CA ALA A 77 6.47 10.30 2.39
C ALA A 77 5.64 11.47 1.83
N PRO A 78 6.12 12.30 0.88
CA PRO A 78 5.28 13.33 0.26
C PRO A 78 4.08 12.76 -0.50
N GLY A 79 4.22 11.57 -1.11
CA GLY A 79 3.13 10.86 -1.78
C GLY A 79 1.98 10.53 -0.84
N GLU A 80 2.28 10.05 0.37
CA GLU A 80 1.27 9.77 1.41
C GLU A 80 0.52 11.03 1.84
N GLN A 81 1.22 12.15 1.96
CA GLN A 81 0.57 13.43 2.28
C GLN A 81 -0.38 13.88 1.17
N GLN A 82 0.04 13.74 -0.09
CA GLN A 82 -0.79 14.05 -1.25
C GLN A 82 -2.02 13.13 -1.30
N ALA A 83 -1.84 11.82 -1.15
CA ALA A 83 -2.90 10.83 -1.13
C ALA A 83 -3.93 11.12 -0.02
N ASN A 84 -3.47 11.50 1.17
CA ASN A 84 -4.33 11.88 2.28
C ASN A 84 -5.31 13.02 1.92
N LEU A 85 -4.85 14.03 1.18
CA LEU A 85 -5.69 15.15 0.74
C LEU A 85 -6.76 14.72 -0.29
N MET A 86 -6.45 13.75 -1.15
CA MET A 86 -7.39 13.25 -2.16
C MET A 86 -8.59 12.52 -1.54
N LEU A 87 -8.42 11.92 -0.37
CA LEU A 87 -9.48 11.20 0.34
C LEU A 87 -10.63 12.11 0.82
N ASP A 88 -10.41 13.41 0.96
CA ASP A 88 -11.48 14.35 1.35
C ASP A 88 -12.60 14.40 0.31
N ALA A 89 -12.27 14.33 -0.97
CA ALA A 89 -13.24 14.30 -2.06
C ALA A 89 -14.04 12.99 -2.07
N LEU A 90 -13.38 11.86 -1.82
CA LEU A 90 -14.05 10.57 -1.72
C LEU A 90 -15.04 10.55 -0.55
N ILE A 91 -14.64 11.06 0.63
CA ILE A 91 -15.50 11.16 1.80
C ILE A 91 -16.75 12.02 1.47
N ALA A 92 -16.55 13.18 0.87
CA ALA A 92 -17.64 14.08 0.49
C ALA A 92 -18.61 13.42 -0.50
N SER A 93 -18.11 12.63 -1.45
CA SER A 93 -18.89 11.97 -2.49
C SER A 93 -19.58 10.67 -2.02
N ALA A 94 -19.04 10.02 -1.00
CA ALA A 94 -19.62 8.80 -0.44
C ALA A 94 -20.96 9.04 0.30
N GLY A 95 -21.18 10.26 0.81
CA GLY A 95 -22.43 10.70 1.45
C GLY A 95 -22.32 10.75 2.98
N PRO A 96 -23.36 11.24 3.68
CA PRO A 96 -23.32 11.59 5.09
C PRO A 96 -23.44 10.39 6.06
N ASP A 97 -23.60 9.18 5.58
CA ASP A 97 -23.77 7.96 6.39
C ASP A 97 -22.41 7.43 6.93
N HIS A 98 -21.59 8.37 7.40
CA HIS A 98 -20.40 8.03 8.17
C HIS A 98 -20.83 7.92 9.63
N GLY A 99 -21.17 6.73 10.10
CA GLY A 99 -21.31 6.50 11.52
C GLY A 99 -20.07 7.00 12.28
N GLU A 100 -20.12 7.13 13.62
CA GLU A 100 -18.91 7.36 14.41
C GLU A 100 -17.91 6.24 14.09
N GLU A 101 -17.03 6.50 13.13
CA GLU A 101 -16.13 5.51 12.56
C GLU A 101 -15.04 5.19 13.57
N ARG A 102 -15.29 4.14 14.33
CA ARG A 102 -14.23 3.54 15.14
C ARG A 102 -13.25 2.86 14.20
N PRO A 103 -11.93 3.06 14.41
CA PRO A 103 -10.93 2.33 13.66
C PRO A 103 -11.18 0.83 13.69
N LEU A 104 -11.19 0.19 12.55
CA LEU A 104 -11.32 -1.26 12.44
C LEU A 104 -9.95 -1.90 12.73
N ALA A 105 -9.89 -2.80 13.71
CA ALA A 105 -8.62 -3.39 14.15
C ALA A 105 -7.87 -4.08 13.00
N GLY A 106 -8.59 -4.75 12.09
CA GLY A 106 -8.00 -5.39 10.93
C GLY A 106 -7.40 -4.38 9.93
N CYS A 107 -8.00 -3.19 9.80
CA CYS A 107 -7.45 -2.12 8.96
C CYS A 107 -6.22 -1.47 9.59
N GLN A 108 -6.15 -1.42 10.92
CA GLN A 108 -5.01 -0.82 11.63
C GLN A 108 -3.78 -1.75 11.71
N ALA A 109 -3.91 -3.03 11.39
CA ALA A 109 -2.79 -3.97 11.40
C ALA A 109 -1.71 -3.61 10.36
N TYR A 110 -2.11 -3.15 9.19
CA TYR A 110 -1.21 -2.72 8.12
C TYR A 110 -0.30 -1.54 8.54
N PRO A 111 -0.83 -0.37 8.92
CA PRO A 111 0.04 0.76 9.33
C PRO A 111 0.83 0.46 10.61
N ALA A 112 0.33 -0.38 11.51
CA ALA A 112 1.10 -0.83 12.66
C ALA A 112 2.33 -1.65 12.24
N TYR A 113 2.22 -2.46 11.18
CA TYR A 113 3.35 -3.21 10.65
C TYR A 113 4.36 -2.31 9.94
N VAL A 114 3.93 -1.32 9.17
CA VAL A 114 4.83 -0.32 8.57
C VAL A 114 5.58 0.44 9.66
N ALA A 115 4.92 0.82 10.74
CA ALA A 115 5.57 1.45 11.90
C ALA A 115 6.55 0.49 12.61
N TRP A 116 6.23 -0.80 12.69
CA TRP A 116 7.16 -1.81 13.21
C TRP A 116 8.42 -1.92 12.34
N LEU A 117 8.27 -1.96 11.01
CA LEU A 117 9.41 -1.93 10.07
C LEU A 117 10.25 -0.66 10.26
N ALA A 118 9.59 0.48 10.47
CA ALA A 118 10.27 1.75 10.71
C ALA A 118 11.15 1.75 11.96
N LEU A 119 10.87 0.91 12.94
CA LEU A 119 11.65 0.79 14.18
C LEU A 119 12.64 -0.37 14.15
N ASN A 120 12.36 -1.44 13.46
CA ASN A 120 13.05 -2.72 13.61
C ASN A 120 13.66 -3.27 12.32
N GLY A 121 13.11 -2.91 11.13
CA GLY A 121 13.51 -3.49 9.86
C GLY A 121 14.91 -3.07 9.40
N GLU A 122 15.64 -3.97 8.75
CA GLU A 122 16.81 -3.60 7.95
C GLU A 122 16.34 -2.81 6.72
N SER A 123 17.02 -1.73 6.37
CA SER A 123 16.53 -0.75 5.40
C SER A 123 16.32 -1.31 4.00
N SER A 124 17.27 -2.06 3.46
CA SER A 124 17.18 -2.62 2.10
C SER A 124 16.20 -3.78 2.01
N ALA A 125 16.09 -4.61 3.05
CA ALA A 125 15.08 -5.65 3.14
C ALA A 125 13.67 -5.04 3.27
N ALA A 126 13.51 -3.95 4.02
CA ALA A 126 12.25 -3.22 4.11
C ALA A 126 11.85 -2.58 2.76
N VAL A 127 12.81 -2.01 1.99
CA VAL A 127 12.55 -1.54 0.62
C VAL A 127 12.04 -2.68 -0.25
N ALA A 128 12.70 -3.84 -0.24
CA ALA A 128 12.29 -5.00 -1.04
C ALA A 128 10.88 -5.48 -0.64
N GLY A 129 10.61 -5.59 0.66
CA GLY A 129 9.31 -6.03 1.17
C GLY A 129 8.16 -5.10 0.82
N ILE A 130 8.36 -3.79 0.96
CA ILE A 130 7.33 -2.78 0.67
C ILE A 130 7.12 -2.68 -0.86
N PHE A 131 8.21 -2.52 -1.63
CA PHE A 131 8.10 -2.28 -3.07
C PHE A 131 7.55 -3.50 -3.83
N ALA A 132 7.81 -4.73 -3.36
CA ALA A 132 7.28 -5.94 -3.99
C ALA A 132 5.74 -5.96 -4.04
N ASN A 133 5.06 -5.29 -3.13
CA ASN A 133 3.60 -5.23 -3.04
C ASN A 133 2.97 -4.11 -3.91
N PHE A 134 3.74 -3.16 -4.41
CA PHE A 134 3.21 -2.00 -5.14
C PHE A 134 2.40 -2.40 -6.37
N SER A 135 2.84 -3.41 -7.14
CA SER A 135 2.13 -3.83 -8.34
C SER A 135 0.77 -4.45 -8.03
N ALA A 136 0.63 -5.19 -6.93
CA ALA A 136 -0.65 -5.76 -6.50
C ALA A 136 -1.60 -4.65 -6.02
N PHE A 137 -1.12 -3.77 -5.14
CA PHE A 137 -1.91 -2.64 -4.65
C PHE A 137 -2.34 -1.69 -5.79
N GLY A 138 -1.45 -1.39 -6.73
CA GLY A 138 -1.77 -0.57 -7.91
C GLY A 138 -2.88 -1.18 -8.76
N ARG A 139 -2.87 -2.51 -8.97
CA ARG A 139 -3.97 -3.20 -9.66
C ARG A 139 -5.28 -3.11 -8.89
N TYR A 140 -5.27 -3.33 -7.57
CA TYR A 140 -6.47 -3.16 -6.74
C TYR A 140 -7.03 -1.75 -6.84
N CYS A 141 -6.16 -0.73 -6.80
CA CYS A 141 -6.57 0.66 -6.95
C CYS A 141 -7.19 0.93 -8.34
N ALA A 142 -6.58 0.43 -9.42
CA ALA A 142 -7.14 0.56 -10.77
C ALA A 142 -8.53 -0.07 -10.88
N ASP A 143 -8.69 -1.29 -10.36
CA ASP A 143 -9.96 -2.02 -10.38
C ASP A 143 -11.03 -1.32 -9.54
N VAL A 144 -10.67 -0.81 -8.36
CA VAL A 144 -11.57 -0.03 -7.49
C VAL A 144 -12.01 1.25 -8.20
N ALA A 145 -11.10 2.04 -8.76
CA ALA A 145 -11.42 3.26 -9.48
C ALA A 145 -12.36 3.02 -10.67
N ALA A 146 -12.10 1.95 -11.45
CA ALA A 146 -12.96 1.54 -12.55
C ALA A 146 -14.37 1.16 -12.06
N GLY A 147 -14.47 0.30 -11.04
CA GLY A 147 -15.75 -0.11 -10.46
C GLY A 147 -16.54 1.06 -9.86
N MET A 148 -15.85 2.00 -9.19
CA MET A 148 -16.46 3.21 -8.63
C MET A 148 -17.12 4.06 -9.71
N ARG A 149 -16.47 4.25 -10.85
CA ARG A 149 -17.03 5.00 -11.99
C ARG A 149 -18.20 4.25 -12.64
N GLU A 150 -18.01 2.97 -12.92
CA GLU A 150 -18.96 2.17 -13.69
C GLU A 150 -20.27 1.92 -12.91
N HIS A 151 -20.18 1.58 -11.62
CA HIS A 151 -21.34 1.06 -10.88
C HIS A 151 -21.88 2.02 -9.82
N TYR A 152 -21.07 2.99 -9.36
CA TYR A 152 -21.45 3.86 -8.23
C TYR A 152 -21.57 5.33 -8.61
N GLY A 153 -21.19 5.72 -9.85
CA GLY A 153 -21.32 7.07 -10.35
C GLY A 153 -20.40 8.09 -9.67
N PHE A 154 -19.25 7.64 -9.16
CA PHE A 154 -18.20 8.53 -8.67
C PHE A 154 -17.49 9.23 -9.84
N ASP A 155 -17.15 10.48 -9.66
CA ASP A 155 -16.37 11.25 -10.63
C ASP A 155 -14.85 11.06 -10.44
N ASP A 156 -14.06 11.66 -11.33
CA ASP A 156 -12.60 11.55 -11.29
C ASP A 156 -12.00 12.17 -10.02
N VAL A 157 -12.64 13.17 -9.43
CA VAL A 157 -12.13 13.81 -8.20
C VAL A 157 -12.30 12.86 -7.01
N ALA A 158 -13.42 12.15 -6.94
CA ALA A 158 -13.65 11.13 -5.91
C ALA A 158 -12.74 9.89 -6.09
N CYS A 159 -12.36 9.57 -7.33
CA CYS A 159 -11.49 8.43 -7.64
C CYS A 159 -9.99 8.77 -7.56
N ALA A 160 -9.60 10.03 -7.35
CA ALA A 160 -8.23 10.51 -7.48
C ALA A 160 -7.21 9.78 -6.60
N PHE A 161 -7.60 9.35 -5.39
CA PHE A 161 -6.75 8.55 -4.51
C PHE A 161 -6.34 7.22 -5.17
N PHE A 162 -7.29 6.51 -5.73
CA PHE A 162 -7.04 5.23 -6.38
C PHE A 162 -6.27 5.39 -7.68
N ASP A 163 -6.59 6.41 -8.49
CA ASP A 163 -5.85 6.72 -9.72
C ASP A 163 -4.39 7.07 -9.42
N PHE A 164 -4.13 7.76 -8.31
CA PHE A 164 -2.78 8.10 -7.86
C PHE A 164 -1.92 6.86 -7.60
N PHE A 165 -2.46 5.87 -6.88
CA PHE A 165 -1.74 4.63 -6.59
C PHE A 165 -1.75 3.61 -7.74
N ALA A 166 -2.65 3.76 -8.70
CA ALA A 166 -2.68 2.94 -9.91
C ALA A 166 -1.65 3.37 -10.96
N ALA A 167 -1.08 4.57 -10.82
CA ALA A 167 -0.12 5.11 -11.76
C ALA A 167 1.25 4.40 -11.67
N ASP A 168 1.91 4.23 -12.81
CA ASP A 168 3.29 3.75 -12.85
C ASP A 168 4.25 4.76 -12.23
N VAL A 169 5.20 4.28 -11.45
CA VAL A 169 6.17 5.09 -10.71
C VAL A 169 7.62 4.66 -10.98
N PRO A 170 8.11 4.81 -12.24
CA PRO A 170 9.41 4.28 -12.66
C PRO A 170 10.59 4.83 -11.84
N GLU A 171 10.52 6.09 -11.39
CA GLU A 171 11.57 6.68 -10.56
C GLU A 171 11.67 6.02 -9.18
N ILE A 172 10.53 5.63 -8.60
CA ILE A 172 10.49 4.90 -7.33
C ILE A 172 11.03 3.49 -7.51
N GLU A 173 10.71 2.83 -8.62
CA GLU A 173 11.27 1.52 -8.97
C GLU A 173 12.80 1.57 -9.10
N GLU A 174 13.33 2.57 -9.79
CA GLU A 174 14.79 2.76 -9.91
C GLU A 174 15.45 2.93 -8.55
N GLN A 175 14.86 3.73 -7.66
CA GLN A 175 15.33 3.95 -6.30
C GLN A 175 15.28 2.67 -5.46
N ALA A 176 14.19 1.91 -5.56
CA ALA A 176 14.03 0.62 -4.88
C ALA A 176 15.12 -0.37 -5.30
N LEU A 177 15.32 -0.55 -6.62
CA LEU A 177 16.34 -1.45 -7.15
C LEU A 177 17.76 -1.01 -6.73
N ALA A 178 18.03 0.27 -6.70
CA ALA A 178 19.34 0.78 -6.26
C ALA A 178 19.57 0.50 -4.76
N ALA A 179 18.54 0.68 -3.92
CA ALA A 179 18.62 0.41 -2.48
C ALA A 179 18.79 -1.09 -2.18
N ILE A 180 18.03 -1.94 -2.87
CA ILE A 180 18.14 -3.41 -2.75
C ILE A 180 19.54 -3.88 -3.16
N GLN A 181 20.04 -3.40 -4.33
CA GLN A 181 21.38 -3.77 -4.81
C GLN A 181 22.48 -3.33 -3.85
N ALA A 182 22.40 -2.11 -3.31
CA ALA A 182 23.37 -1.62 -2.34
C ALA A 182 23.36 -2.45 -1.03
N GLY A 183 22.19 -2.92 -0.60
CA GLY A 183 22.07 -3.86 0.53
C GLY A 183 22.73 -5.21 0.25
N ILE A 184 22.54 -5.76 -0.97
CA ILE A 184 23.17 -7.00 -1.42
C ILE A 184 24.71 -6.83 -1.47
N ASP A 185 25.21 -5.78 -2.13
CA ASP A 185 26.63 -5.52 -2.29
C ASP A 185 27.36 -5.31 -0.95
N ALA A 186 26.65 -4.74 0.03
CA ALA A 186 27.15 -4.53 1.38
C ALA A 186 26.95 -5.75 2.32
N HIS A 187 26.40 -6.86 1.84
CA HIS A 187 26.06 -8.05 2.63
C HIS A 187 25.19 -7.77 3.86
N ARG A 188 24.29 -6.78 3.77
CA ARG A 188 23.33 -6.42 4.81
C ARG A 188 21.95 -7.00 4.56
N LEU A 189 21.53 -7.10 3.30
CA LEU A 189 20.23 -7.64 2.94
C LEU A 189 20.21 -9.16 3.14
N ASP A 190 19.34 -9.63 4.04
CA ASP A 190 19.00 -11.04 4.16
C ASP A 190 17.75 -11.33 3.31
N VAL A 191 17.87 -12.27 2.37
CA VAL A 191 16.78 -12.65 1.45
C VAL A 191 15.58 -13.23 2.20
N HIS A 192 15.81 -14.01 3.27
CA HIS A 192 14.73 -14.57 4.08
C HIS A 192 13.96 -13.49 4.83
N GLU A 193 14.67 -12.48 5.33
CA GLU A 193 14.05 -11.32 5.98
C GLU A 193 13.23 -10.48 4.99
N ALA A 194 13.77 -10.21 3.80
CA ALA A 194 13.05 -9.50 2.74
C ALA A 194 11.76 -10.24 2.32
N LEU A 195 11.83 -11.56 2.13
CA LEU A 195 10.66 -12.39 1.86
C LEU A 195 9.65 -12.39 3.01
N LEU A 196 10.11 -12.48 4.26
CA LEU A 196 9.24 -12.39 5.42
C LEU A 196 8.51 -11.06 5.48
N TYR A 197 9.24 -9.95 5.26
CA TYR A 197 8.64 -8.61 5.26
C TYR A 197 7.59 -8.47 4.16
N ALA A 198 7.87 -8.92 2.94
CA ALA A 198 6.94 -8.88 1.83
C ALA A 198 5.66 -9.68 2.11
N ARG A 199 5.78 -10.90 2.64
CA ARG A 199 4.63 -11.76 2.98
C ARG A 199 3.77 -11.19 4.09
N LEU A 200 4.39 -10.62 5.13
CA LEU A 200 3.65 -9.99 6.22
C LEU A 200 2.95 -8.72 5.73
N PHE A 201 3.63 -7.92 4.91
CA PHE A 201 3.05 -6.72 4.30
C PHE A 201 1.79 -7.07 3.49
N GLN A 202 1.88 -8.01 2.56
CA GLN A 202 0.73 -8.50 1.79
C GLN A 202 -0.37 -9.07 2.69
N SER A 203 -0.01 -9.83 3.73
CA SER A 203 -1.00 -10.41 4.63
C SER A 203 -1.80 -9.36 5.37
N TYR A 204 -1.16 -8.28 5.82
CA TYR A 204 -1.85 -7.18 6.49
C TYR A 204 -2.63 -6.30 5.50
N GLU A 205 -2.15 -6.14 4.27
CA GLU A 205 -2.91 -5.48 3.21
C GLU A 205 -4.19 -6.25 2.88
N LEU A 206 -4.10 -7.56 2.67
CA LEU A 206 -5.27 -8.42 2.47
C LEU A 206 -6.21 -8.39 3.68
N GLN A 207 -5.69 -8.33 4.90
CA GLN A 207 -6.50 -8.17 6.09
C GLN A 207 -7.28 -6.85 6.09
N PHE A 208 -6.67 -5.75 5.63
CA PHE A 208 -7.35 -4.47 5.46
C PHE A 208 -8.58 -4.61 4.54
N TRP A 209 -8.37 -5.09 3.32
CA TRP A 209 -9.45 -5.27 2.34
C TRP A 209 -10.54 -6.21 2.85
N ASN A 210 -10.14 -7.33 3.44
CA ASN A 210 -11.06 -8.36 3.90
C ASN A 210 -11.83 -7.95 5.16
N THR A 211 -11.24 -7.12 6.02
CA THR A 211 -11.96 -6.54 7.17
C THR A 211 -13.10 -5.63 6.70
N LEU A 212 -12.86 -4.82 5.67
CA LEU A 212 -13.91 -3.98 5.08
C LEU A 212 -14.99 -4.84 4.39
N ALA A 213 -14.61 -5.92 3.71
CA ALA A 213 -15.59 -6.84 3.11
C ALA A 213 -16.47 -7.53 4.15
N ASP A 214 -15.91 -7.89 5.31
CA ASP A 214 -16.66 -8.53 6.41
C ASP A 214 -17.58 -7.56 7.13
N GLU A 215 -17.13 -6.31 7.34
CA GLU A 215 -17.93 -5.26 8.01
C GLU A 215 -19.05 -4.73 7.10
N PHE A 216 -18.85 -4.75 5.79
CA PHE A 216 -19.80 -4.26 4.79
C PHE A 216 -20.15 -5.35 3.77
N PRO A 217 -20.85 -6.42 4.17
CA PRO A 217 -21.24 -7.50 3.27
C PRO A 217 -22.16 -6.98 2.16
N GLY A 218 -21.96 -7.51 0.94
CA GLY A 218 -22.73 -7.20 -0.28
C GLY A 218 -24.06 -7.91 -0.36
#